data_21757c6b57a963f32e2814651b2be89c
#
_entry.id   21757c6b57a963f32e2814651b2be89c
#
_cell.length_a   1.000
_cell.length_b   1.000
_cell.length_c   1.000
_cell.angle_alpha   90.00
_cell.angle_beta   90.00
_cell.angle_gamma   90.00
#
_symmetry.space_group_name_H-M   'P 1'
#
loop_
_entity.id
_entity.type
_entity.pdbx_description
1 polymer ?
#
loop_
_entity_poly.entity_id
_entity_poly.type
_entity_poly.pdbx_seq_one_letter_code
_entity_poly.pdbx_strand_id
1 'polypeptide(L)'
;MPVSWTLLIVLAMAAAGFAIGRSRVLAAAGGDSRRLHSRTSYYGWNIALFTAVPALFLIAIWLFAQPQANRWVLGAAALVLAAMGLFWTLGRTTPQFRARIAVEGFVRGLLIMCSMIAILTTAGIVFSMLFETGHFFRQYPWQEFFFGTTWSPRFGGGSQLGILPLLWGTLYISFIALAVSIPIGLFAAIYMSEYASPRLRGIAKPLIEVLAGIPTIVYGLFALVTVGPALRDYFAQPLGLGSSGSSVMTAGLVMGIMLIPFVSSLSDDIINAVPQSLRDGALGLGSTKSETVRNVVLPAALPGIVGAILLAASRAIGETMIVVLGAGAAARMDLNPFEAMTTITVKIVSQLTGDTDFAAPETLVAFALGLTLFVITLGLNVVALYVVRKYREQYE
;
A
#
# COMPACT_ATOMS: atom_id res chain seq x y z
N MET A 1 13.28 8.70 34.21
CA MET A 1 13.58 9.74 33.19
C MET A 1 12.46 9.77 32.16
N PRO A 2 12.07 10.92 31.62
CA PRO A 2 11.24 10.97 30.43
C PRO A 2 11.94 10.27 29.26
N VAL A 3 11.21 9.48 28.47
CA VAL A 3 11.77 8.72 27.33
C VAL A 3 12.47 9.64 26.32
N SER A 4 11.94 10.86 26.14
CA SER A 4 12.52 11.87 25.27
C SER A 4 13.97 12.25 25.67
N TRP A 5 14.24 12.40 26.97
CA TRP A 5 15.61 12.69 27.46
C TRP A 5 16.54 11.51 27.25
N THR A 6 16.07 10.27 27.46
CA THR A 6 16.88 9.08 27.20
C THR A 6 17.24 8.97 25.72
N LEU A 7 16.29 9.22 24.82
CA LEU A 7 16.52 9.26 23.36
C LEU A 7 17.56 10.32 22.99
N LEU A 8 17.42 11.54 23.51
CA LEU A 8 18.37 12.64 23.24
C LEU A 8 19.78 12.31 23.72
N ILE A 9 19.93 11.71 24.91
CA ILE A 9 21.25 11.34 25.45
C ILE A 9 21.87 10.22 24.60
N VAL A 10 21.12 9.19 24.22
CA VAL A 10 21.60 8.12 23.34
C VAL A 10 22.06 8.65 21.99
N LEU A 11 21.28 9.54 21.38
CA LEU A 11 21.65 10.18 20.10
C LEU A 11 22.87 11.08 20.25
N ALA A 12 22.96 11.84 21.34
CA ALA A 12 24.14 12.66 21.64
C ALA A 12 25.40 11.81 21.84
N MET A 13 25.29 10.66 22.56
CA MET A 13 26.38 9.70 22.70
C MET A 13 26.80 9.10 21.37
N ALA A 14 25.86 8.78 20.49
CA ALA A 14 26.15 8.26 19.15
C ALA A 14 26.85 9.32 18.29
N ALA A 15 26.40 10.58 18.33
CA ALA A 15 27.02 11.69 17.60
C ALA A 15 28.44 11.99 18.12
N ALA A 16 28.62 12.00 19.45
CA ALA A 16 29.94 12.13 20.05
C ALA A 16 30.85 10.94 19.67
N GLY A 17 30.32 9.73 19.72
CA GLY A 17 31.02 8.52 19.29
C GLY A 17 31.47 8.56 17.83
N PHE A 18 30.60 9.07 16.94
CA PHE A 18 30.93 9.29 15.53
C PHE A 18 32.13 10.26 15.39
N ALA A 19 32.07 11.40 16.07
CA ALA A 19 33.15 12.41 15.99
C ALA A 19 34.47 11.88 16.58
N ILE A 20 34.41 11.26 17.77
CA ILE A 20 35.57 10.68 18.46
C ILE A 20 36.18 9.55 17.62
N GLY A 21 35.38 8.67 17.04
CA GLY A 21 35.87 7.57 16.21
C GLY A 21 36.60 8.03 14.99
N ARG A 22 36.07 9.07 14.34
CA ARG A 22 36.69 9.69 13.17
C ARG A 22 38.00 10.39 13.51
N SER A 23 38.06 11.16 14.60
CA SER A 23 39.26 11.88 15.00
C SER A 23 40.35 10.95 15.54
N ARG A 24 39.98 9.96 16.34
CA ARG A 24 40.89 8.96 16.92
C ARG A 24 41.60 8.12 15.86
N VAL A 25 40.88 7.62 14.85
CA VAL A 25 41.48 6.82 13.78
C VAL A 25 42.40 7.66 12.89
N LEU A 26 42.03 8.94 12.64
CA LEU A 26 42.84 9.83 11.86
C LEU A 26 44.15 10.19 12.61
N ALA A 27 44.06 10.44 13.91
CA ALA A 27 45.23 10.66 14.78
C ALA A 27 46.15 9.43 14.83
N ALA A 28 45.58 8.22 14.96
CA ALA A 28 46.32 6.97 14.95
C ALA A 28 47.02 6.67 13.61
N ALA A 29 46.53 7.24 12.50
CA ALA A 29 47.13 7.16 11.17
C ALA A 29 48.16 8.30 10.88
N GLY A 30 48.45 9.11 11.88
CA GLY A 30 49.39 10.25 11.70
C GLY A 30 48.83 11.37 10.81
N GLY A 31 47.50 11.51 10.72
CA GLY A 31 46.83 12.51 9.88
C GLY A 31 46.65 12.08 8.42
N ASP A 32 47.25 10.99 7.98
CA ASP A 32 47.15 10.50 6.58
C ASP A 32 46.02 9.48 6.43
N SER A 33 44.91 9.88 5.80
CA SER A 33 43.77 9.02 5.54
C SER A 33 44.06 7.87 4.58
N ARG A 34 45.15 7.91 3.81
CA ARG A 34 45.58 6.85 2.87
C ARG A 34 46.09 5.60 3.57
N ARG A 35 46.52 5.73 4.83
CA ARG A 35 46.96 4.61 5.68
C ARG A 35 45.85 3.83 6.32
N LEU A 36 44.59 4.27 6.14
CA LEU A 36 43.41 3.62 6.69
C LEU A 36 42.84 2.59 5.72
N HIS A 37 42.43 1.43 6.24
CA HIS A 37 41.77 0.41 5.45
C HIS A 37 40.41 0.89 4.87
N SER A 38 39.70 1.77 5.58
CA SER A 38 38.39 2.29 5.19
C SER A 38 38.37 3.82 5.30
N ARG A 39 37.39 4.46 4.64
CA ARG A 39 37.20 5.93 4.80
C ARG A 39 36.91 6.27 6.27
N THR A 40 37.40 7.40 6.72
CA THR A 40 37.26 7.86 8.13
C THR A 40 35.82 7.88 8.63
N SER A 41 34.85 8.17 7.74
CA SER A 41 33.42 8.16 8.07
C SER A 41 32.89 6.81 8.52
N TYR A 42 33.40 5.69 7.97
CA TYR A 42 32.97 4.36 8.37
C TYR A 42 33.34 4.01 9.82
N TYR A 43 34.47 4.51 10.31
CA TYR A 43 34.84 4.33 11.73
C TYR A 43 33.90 5.07 12.66
N GLY A 44 33.50 6.31 12.29
CA GLY A 44 32.47 7.05 13.01
C GLY A 44 31.12 6.34 13.00
N TRP A 45 30.66 5.91 11.81
CA TRP A 45 29.38 5.19 11.68
C TRP A 45 29.36 3.86 12.44
N ASN A 46 30.49 3.11 12.46
CA ASN A 46 30.57 1.90 13.22
C ASN A 46 30.27 2.15 14.71
N ILE A 47 30.88 3.19 15.31
CA ILE A 47 30.66 3.53 16.72
C ILE A 47 29.22 4.02 16.92
N ALA A 48 28.75 4.94 16.07
CA ALA A 48 27.41 5.50 16.20
C ALA A 48 26.31 4.44 16.13
N LEU A 49 26.40 3.50 15.19
CA LEU A 49 25.41 2.45 14.99
C LEU A 49 25.36 1.48 16.17
N PHE A 50 26.52 1.00 16.64
CA PHE A 50 26.57 0.10 17.78
C PHE A 50 26.20 0.77 19.11
N THR A 51 26.33 2.08 19.21
CA THR A 51 25.87 2.87 20.38
C THR A 51 24.36 3.10 20.34
N ALA A 52 23.83 3.55 19.22
CA ALA A 52 22.43 3.97 19.12
C ALA A 52 21.45 2.81 18.92
N VAL A 53 21.71 1.93 17.95
CA VAL A 53 20.69 0.99 17.48
C VAL A 53 20.26 -0.02 18.55
N PRO A 54 21.16 -0.68 19.31
CA PRO A 54 20.73 -1.59 20.37
C PRO A 54 19.94 -0.90 21.49
N ALA A 55 20.35 0.32 21.88
CA ALA A 55 19.65 1.09 22.90
C ALA A 55 18.27 1.56 22.44
N LEU A 56 18.14 2.03 21.20
CA LEU A 56 16.86 2.42 20.61
C LEU A 56 15.92 1.23 20.45
N PHE A 57 16.46 0.08 20.08
CA PHE A 57 15.68 -1.15 19.94
C PHE A 57 15.16 -1.64 21.29
N LEU A 58 15.98 -1.58 22.36
CA LEU A 58 15.56 -1.88 23.73
C LEU A 58 14.41 -0.95 24.16
N ILE A 59 14.55 0.35 23.93
CA ILE A 59 13.50 1.34 24.25
C ILE A 59 12.20 1.01 23.49
N ALA A 60 12.27 0.72 22.18
CA ALA A 60 11.12 0.39 21.38
C ALA A 60 10.39 -0.88 21.87
N ILE A 61 11.11 -1.98 22.08
CA ILE A 61 10.52 -3.24 22.58
C ILE A 61 9.87 -3.03 23.95
N TRP A 62 10.55 -2.35 24.86
CA TRP A 62 10.05 -2.16 26.23
C TRP A 62 8.78 -1.31 26.25
N LEU A 63 8.74 -0.22 25.48
CA LEU A 63 7.55 0.61 25.36
C LEU A 63 6.35 -0.13 24.77
N PHE A 64 6.62 -1.06 23.87
CA PHE A 64 5.58 -1.88 23.26
C PHE A 64 5.07 -2.98 24.23
N ALA A 65 5.98 -3.67 24.91
CA ALA A 65 5.64 -4.81 25.77
C ALA A 65 5.08 -4.38 27.15
N GLN A 66 5.58 -3.29 27.73
CA GLN A 66 5.22 -2.84 29.05
C GLN A 66 5.14 -1.31 29.17
N PRO A 67 4.09 -0.66 28.62
CA PRO A 67 3.98 0.80 28.61
C PRO A 67 3.91 1.44 30.01
N GLN A 68 3.54 0.67 31.04
CA GLN A 68 3.46 1.12 32.46
C GLN A 68 4.72 0.84 33.27
N ALA A 69 5.75 0.21 32.68
CA ALA A 69 6.99 -0.12 33.39
C ALA A 69 7.75 1.13 33.86
N ASN A 70 8.59 0.92 34.89
CA ASN A 70 9.38 1.99 35.48
C ASN A 70 10.34 2.61 34.43
N ARG A 71 10.00 3.81 33.99
CA ARG A 71 10.74 4.57 32.96
C ARG A 71 12.18 4.90 33.37
N TRP A 72 12.50 4.89 34.67
CA TRP A 72 13.86 5.09 35.15
C TRP A 72 14.74 3.87 34.88
N VAL A 73 14.21 2.66 35.12
CA VAL A 73 14.93 1.41 34.85
C VAL A 73 15.19 1.25 33.36
N LEU A 74 14.20 1.54 32.53
CA LEU A 74 14.35 1.53 31.06
C LEU A 74 15.43 2.52 30.61
N GLY A 75 15.36 3.75 31.10
CA GLY A 75 16.35 4.78 30.75
C GLY A 75 17.76 4.37 31.15
N ALA A 76 17.93 3.87 32.37
CA ALA A 76 19.23 3.39 32.84
C ALA A 76 19.77 2.21 32.02
N ALA A 77 18.92 1.20 31.72
CA ALA A 77 19.31 0.05 30.90
C ALA A 77 19.72 0.47 29.47
N ALA A 78 18.96 1.37 28.85
CA ALA A 78 19.27 1.88 27.51
C ALA A 78 20.60 2.67 27.50
N LEU A 79 20.87 3.51 28.51
CA LEU A 79 22.11 4.26 28.63
C LEU A 79 23.32 3.35 28.88
N VAL A 80 23.16 2.33 29.72
CA VAL A 80 24.21 1.31 29.96
C VAL A 80 24.52 0.57 28.65
N LEU A 81 23.49 0.16 27.92
CA LEU A 81 23.67 -0.54 26.64
C LEU A 81 24.36 0.36 25.59
N ALA A 82 23.97 1.64 25.51
CA ALA A 82 24.62 2.61 24.65
C ALA A 82 26.09 2.83 25.04
N ALA A 83 26.39 2.96 26.32
CA ALA A 83 27.75 3.11 26.82
C ALA A 83 28.59 1.85 26.53
N MET A 84 28.07 0.65 26.75
CA MET A 84 28.75 -0.59 26.38
C MET A 84 29.09 -0.65 24.89
N GLY A 85 28.14 -0.30 24.01
CA GLY A 85 28.35 -0.25 22.56
C GLY A 85 29.43 0.77 22.17
N LEU A 86 29.41 1.95 22.81
CA LEU A 86 30.41 3.00 22.61
C LEU A 86 31.81 2.57 23.00
N PHE A 87 32.00 2.08 24.23
CA PHE A 87 33.31 1.69 24.75
C PHE A 87 33.88 0.46 24.02
N TRP A 88 33.04 -0.52 23.72
CA TRP A 88 33.46 -1.72 22.98
C TRP A 88 33.95 -1.40 21.57
N THR A 89 33.24 -0.56 20.84
CA THR A 89 33.62 -0.17 19.49
C THR A 89 34.83 0.79 19.47
N LEU A 90 34.92 1.69 20.43
CA LEU A 90 36.08 2.55 20.59
C LEU A 90 37.37 1.73 20.87
N GLY A 91 37.28 0.68 21.69
CA GLY A 91 38.41 -0.22 21.95
C GLY A 91 38.89 -0.98 20.72
N ARG A 92 38.01 -1.29 19.77
CA ARG A 92 38.34 -2.00 18.53
C ARG A 92 38.75 -1.09 17.36
N THR A 93 38.68 0.23 17.52
CA THR A 93 38.98 1.18 16.47
C THR A 93 40.50 1.31 16.28
N THR A 94 41.03 0.62 15.28
CA THR A 94 42.44 0.67 14.84
C THR A 94 42.52 1.04 13.35
N PRO A 95 43.66 1.57 12.84
CA PRO A 95 43.79 1.91 11.41
C PRO A 95 43.58 0.72 10.46
N GLN A 96 43.90 -0.49 10.90
CA GLN A 96 43.73 -1.74 10.14
C GLN A 96 42.34 -2.34 10.24
N PHE A 97 41.46 -1.84 11.13
CA PHE A 97 40.13 -2.35 11.31
C PHE A 97 39.27 -2.13 10.05
N ARG A 98 38.62 -3.18 9.57
CA ARG A 98 37.76 -3.17 8.38
C ARG A 98 36.39 -2.55 8.68
N ALA A 99 36.39 -1.25 9.04
CA ALA A 99 35.21 -0.54 9.50
C ALA A 99 34.06 -0.55 8.47
N ARG A 100 34.36 -0.49 7.16
CA ARG A 100 33.35 -0.59 6.11
C ARG A 100 32.61 -1.91 6.17
N ILE A 101 33.33 -3.04 6.25
CA ILE A 101 32.70 -4.38 6.29
C ILE A 101 31.86 -4.53 7.53
N ALA A 102 32.31 -4.02 8.70
CA ALA A 102 31.55 -4.05 9.92
C ALA A 102 30.23 -3.25 9.83
N VAL A 103 30.29 -2.02 9.28
CA VAL A 103 29.11 -1.19 9.06
C VAL A 103 28.15 -1.81 8.05
N GLU A 104 28.66 -2.28 6.91
CA GLU A 104 27.83 -2.94 5.88
C GLU A 104 27.20 -4.23 6.41
N GLY A 105 27.94 -5.01 7.20
CA GLY A 105 27.42 -6.21 7.88
C GLY A 105 26.31 -5.87 8.88
N PHE A 106 26.50 -4.83 9.70
CA PHE A 106 25.52 -4.35 10.64
C PHE A 106 24.23 -3.85 9.94
N VAL A 107 24.38 -3.01 8.91
CA VAL A 107 23.25 -2.50 8.11
C VAL A 107 22.52 -3.65 7.44
N ARG A 108 23.24 -4.62 6.86
CA ARG A 108 22.63 -5.82 6.28
C ARG A 108 21.82 -6.61 7.32
N GLY A 109 22.37 -6.81 8.52
CA GLY A 109 21.65 -7.48 9.62
C GLY A 109 20.38 -6.72 10.01
N LEU A 110 20.45 -5.39 10.11
CA LEU A 110 19.30 -4.54 10.40
C LEU A 110 18.22 -4.65 9.30
N LEU A 111 18.63 -4.61 8.03
CA LEU A 111 17.69 -4.76 6.90
C LEU A 111 17.01 -6.14 6.90
N ILE A 112 17.78 -7.22 7.17
CA ILE A 112 17.21 -8.58 7.29
C ILE A 112 16.20 -8.62 8.47
N MET A 113 16.56 -8.06 9.62
CA MET A 113 15.66 -8.00 10.77
C MET A 113 14.36 -7.25 10.47
N CYS A 114 14.44 -6.06 9.86
CA CYS A 114 13.27 -5.30 9.43
C CYS A 114 12.41 -6.09 8.43
N SER A 115 13.05 -6.75 7.48
CA SER A 115 12.37 -7.62 6.51
C SER A 115 11.66 -8.80 7.18
N MET A 116 12.30 -9.46 8.16
CA MET A 116 11.68 -10.52 8.94
C MET A 116 10.49 -10.02 9.75
N ILE A 117 10.60 -8.86 10.40
CA ILE A 117 9.48 -8.26 11.15
C ILE A 117 8.29 -8.03 10.21
N ALA A 118 8.52 -7.45 9.02
CA ALA A 118 7.46 -7.22 8.05
C ALA A 118 6.79 -8.54 7.59
N ILE A 119 7.58 -9.57 7.29
CA ILE A 119 7.07 -10.89 6.90
C ILE A 119 6.26 -11.53 8.05
N LEU A 120 6.80 -11.52 9.26
CA LEU A 120 6.13 -12.10 10.44
C LEU A 120 4.84 -11.35 10.78
N THR A 121 4.84 -10.02 10.65
CA THR A 121 3.61 -9.21 10.85
C THR A 121 2.54 -9.58 9.84
N THR A 122 2.91 -9.66 8.55
CA THR A 122 1.97 -10.05 7.49
C THR A 122 1.45 -11.47 7.72
N ALA A 123 2.33 -12.41 8.04
CA ALA A 123 1.92 -13.78 8.39
C ALA A 123 0.99 -13.80 9.62
N GLY A 124 1.33 -13.04 10.66
CA GLY A 124 0.52 -12.91 11.87
C GLY A 124 -0.89 -12.39 11.59
N ILE A 125 -1.04 -11.38 10.72
CA ILE A 125 -2.34 -10.86 10.30
C ILE A 125 -3.14 -11.96 9.60
N VAL A 126 -2.54 -12.68 8.64
CA VAL A 126 -3.23 -13.74 7.90
C VAL A 126 -3.63 -14.89 8.83
N PHE A 127 -2.75 -15.32 9.74
CA PHE A 127 -3.07 -16.35 10.73
C PHE A 127 -4.17 -15.92 11.68
N SER A 128 -4.16 -14.68 12.17
CA SER A 128 -5.23 -14.13 13.00
C SER A 128 -6.57 -14.15 12.27
N MET A 129 -6.60 -13.70 11.00
CA MET A 129 -7.82 -13.74 10.18
C MET A 129 -8.32 -15.18 9.97
N LEU A 130 -7.43 -16.13 9.71
CA LEU A 130 -7.77 -17.55 9.56
C LEU A 130 -8.36 -18.13 10.85
N PHE A 131 -7.76 -17.80 12.00
CA PHE A 131 -8.18 -18.28 13.30
C PHE A 131 -9.58 -17.76 13.66
N GLU A 132 -9.81 -16.44 13.54
CA GLU A 132 -11.11 -15.83 13.82
C GLU A 132 -12.19 -16.26 12.82
N THR A 133 -11.83 -16.44 11.55
CA THR A 133 -12.74 -17.02 10.54
C THR A 133 -13.11 -18.46 10.90
N GLY A 134 -12.17 -19.23 11.45
CA GLY A 134 -12.45 -20.57 11.96
C GLY A 134 -13.44 -20.56 13.14
N HIS A 135 -13.36 -19.57 14.04
CA HIS A 135 -14.34 -19.36 15.11
C HIS A 135 -15.71 -18.97 14.54
N PHE A 136 -15.78 -18.12 13.55
CA PHE A 136 -17.02 -17.75 12.86
C PHE A 136 -17.73 -18.98 12.28
N PHE A 137 -17.03 -19.83 11.50
CA PHE A 137 -17.63 -21.00 10.87
C PHE A 137 -17.98 -22.15 11.84
N ARG A 138 -17.54 -22.10 13.09
CA ARG A 138 -18.06 -22.98 14.14
C ARG A 138 -19.46 -22.57 14.63
N GLN A 139 -19.80 -21.29 14.50
CA GLN A 139 -21.06 -20.70 14.97
C GLN A 139 -22.06 -20.49 13.83
N TYR A 140 -21.58 -20.31 12.60
CA TYR A 140 -22.39 -19.99 11.42
C TYR A 140 -22.06 -20.94 10.24
N PRO A 141 -23.07 -21.54 9.58
CA PRO A 141 -22.85 -22.47 8.47
C PRO A 141 -22.17 -21.79 7.29
N TRP A 142 -21.07 -22.38 6.79
CA TRP A 142 -20.32 -21.84 5.66
C TRP A 142 -21.15 -21.77 4.36
N GLN A 143 -22.11 -22.69 4.16
CA GLN A 143 -23.01 -22.69 3.00
C GLN A 143 -23.89 -21.43 3.00
N GLU A 144 -24.45 -21.05 4.15
CA GLU A 144 -25.29 -19.86 4.28
C GLU A 144 -24.48 -18.59 4.10
N PHE A 145 -23.21 -18.59 4.52
CA PHE A 145 -22.32 -17.47 4.30
C PHE A 145 -21.98 -17.27 2.82
N PHE A 146 -21.49 -18.31 2.12
CA PHE A 146 -21.03 -18.19 0.74
C PHE A 146 -22.16 -18.10 -0.29
N PHE A 147 -23.31 -18.74 -0.03
CA PHE A 147 -24.43 -18.81 -0.99
C PHE A 147 -25.67 -18.04 -0.54
N GLY A 148 -25.63 -17.42 0.64
CA GLY A 148 -26.71 -16.59 1.14
C GLY A 148 -26.87 -15.30 0.32
N THR A 149 -28.11 -15.00 -0.05
CA THR A 149 -28.50 -13.81 -0.83
C THR A 149 -29.02 -12.66 0.03
N THR A 150 -29.05 -12.84 1.34
CA THR A 150 -29.55 -11.86 2.29
C THR A 150 -28.48 -11.48 3.31
N TRP A 151 -28.32 -10.19 3.54
CA TRP A 151 -27.46 -9.65 4.58
C TRP A 151 -28.30 -8.85 5.58
N SER A 152 -28.52 -9.43 6.75
CA SER A 152 -29.29 -8.82 7.86
C SER A 152 -28.71 -9.26 9.20
N PRO A 153 -27.66 -8.61 9.72
CA PRO A 153 -27.11 -8.91 11.03
C PRO A 153 -28.11 -8.52 12.13
N ARG A 154 -28.33 -9.40 13.11
CA ARG A 154 -29.24 -9.19 14.25
C ARG A 154 -28.60 -9.70 15.52
N PHE A 155 -28.12 -8.85 16.38
CA PHE A 155 -27.47 -9.20 17.65
C PHE A 155 -28.37 -9.93 18.68
N GLY A 156 -29.61 -10.17 18.36
CA GLY A 156 -30.54 -10.97 19.17
C GLY A 156 -30.76 -12.41 18.65
N GLY A 157 -29.99 -12.85 17.66
CA GLY A 157 -30.13 -14.16 17.00
C GLY A 157 -30.94 -14.11 15.70
N GLY A 158 -30.79 -15.13 14.86
CA GLY A 158 -31.41 -15.20 13.55
C GLY A 158 -30.76 -14.33 12.48
N SER A 159 -29.47 -14.03 12.63
CA SER A 159 -28.68 -13.29 11.66
C SER A 159 -28.60 -14.03 10.33
N GLN A 160 -28.77 -13.29 9.24
CA GLN A 160 -28.50 -13.75 7.89
C GLN A 160 -27.27 -13.00 7.37
N LEU A 161 -26.16 -13.72 7.22
CA LEU A 161 -24.83 -13.14 6.94
C LEU A 161 -24.29 -13.61 5.57
N GLY A 162 -25.18 -13.63 4.56
CA GLY A 162 -24.81 -14.02 3.20
C GLY A 162 -23.92 -12.98 2.52
N ILE A 163 -22.80 -13.42 1.92
CA ILE A 163 -21.82 -12.55 1.29
C ILE A 163 -22.21 -12.06 -0.11
N LEU A 164 -23.10 -12.78 -0.82
CA LEU A 164 -23.39 -12.51 -2.24
C LEU A 164 -23.83 -11.06 -2.54
N PRO A 165 -24.71 -10.41 -1.75
CA PRO A 165 -25.08 -9.02 -2.01
C PRO A 165 -23.89 -8.05 -1.87
N LEU A 166 -22.97 -8.33 -0.94
CA LEU A 166 -21.79 -7.51 -0.70
C LEU A 166 -20.76 -7.70 -1.81
N LEU A 167 -20.58 -8.93 -2.24
CA LEU A 167 -19.69 -9.27 -3.36
C LEU A 167 -20.22 -8.64 -4.66
N TRP A 168 -21.54 -8.72 -4.92
CA TRP A 168 -22.17 -8.08 -6.05
C TRP A 168 -21.89 -6.57 -6.06
N GLY A 169 -22.19 -5.86 -4.97
CA GLY A 169 -21.94 -4.44 -4.86
C GLY A 169 -20.45 -4.07 -5.05
N THR A 170 -19.54 -4.87 -4.48
CA THR A 170 -18.09 -4.68 -4.63
C THR A 170 -17.66 -4.79 -6.09
N LEU A 171 -18.08 -5.84 -6.78
CA LEU A 171 -17.71 -6.07 -8.18
C LEU A 171 -18.37 -5.06 -9.11
N TYR A 172 -19.62 -4.69 -8.86
CA TYR A 172 -20.36 -3.76 -9.70
C TYR A 172 -19.79 -2.33 -9.63
N ILE A 173 -19.53 -1.83 -8.42
CA ILE A 173 -18.89 -0.52 -8.24
C ILE A 173 -17.49 -0.51 -8.86
N SER A 174 -16.70 -1.57 -8.63
CA SER A 174 -15.36 -1.70 -9.21
C SER A 174 -15.38 -1.75 -10.73
N PHE A 175 -16.36 -2.44 -11.32
CA PHE A 175 -16.54 -2.49 -12.77
C PHE A 175 -16.80 -1.09 -13.37
N ILE A 176 -17.71 -0.31 -12.78
CA ILE A 176 -17.98 1.05 -13.24
C ILE A 176 -16.73 1.92 -13.12
N ALA A 177 -16.01 1.83 -11.99
CA ALA A 177 -14.79 2.59 -11.77
C ALA A 177 -13.70 2.26 -12.83
N LEU A 178 -13.54 0.99 -13.14
CA LEU A 178 -12.58 0.55 -14.16
C LEU A 178 -13.03 0.93 -15.58
N ALA A 179 -14.33 0.86 -15.88
CA ALA A 179 -14.89 1.29 -17.16
C ALA A 179 -14.64 2.78 -17.44
N VAL A 180 -14.52 3.60 -16.40
CA VAL A 180 -14.16 5.03 -16.50
C VAL A 180 -12.64 5.22 -16.53
N SER A 181 -11.93 4.62 -15.58
CA SER A 181 -10.50 4.90 -15.38
C SER A 181 -9.59 4.28 -16.43
N ILE A 182 -9.92 3.10 -16.97
CA ILE A 182 -9.07 2.41 -17.96
C ILE A 182 -8.97 3.20 -19.26
N PRO A 183 -10.09 3.55 -19.97
CA PRO A 183 -9.96 4.27 -21.20
C PRO A 183 -9.32 5.65 -21.02
N ILE A 184 -9.74 6.41 -20.02
CA ILE A 184 -9.21 7.76 -19.80
C ILE A 184 -7.72 7.69 -19.39
N GLY A 185 -7.36 6.82 -18.44
CA GLY A 185 -5.99 6.68 -17.97
C GLY A 185 -5.05 6.15 -19.04
N LEU A 186 -5.48 5.15 -19.82
CA LEU A 186 -4.67 4.58 -20.90
C LEU A 186 -4.46 5.58 -22.05
N PHE A 187 -5.49 6.28 -22.49
CA PHE A 187 -5.34 7.31 -23.52
C PHE A 187 -4.47 8.48 -23.03
N ALA A 188 -4.58 8.88 -21.78
CA ALA A 188 -3.70 9.88 -21.19
C ALA A 188 -2.24 9.40 -21.18
N ALA A 189 -1.97 8.13 -20.82
CA ALA A 189 -0.64 7.54 -20.86
C ALA A 189 -0.05 7.52 -22.27
N ILE A 190 -0.82 7.02 -23.25
CA ILE A 190 -0.39 6.98 -24.66
C ILE A 190 -0.08 8.39 -25.18
N TYR A 191 -0.95 9.35 -24.89
CA TYR A 191 -0.72 10.73 -25.30
C TYR A 191 0.55 11.32 -24.70
N MET A 192 0.75 11.16 -23.39
CA MET A 192 1.91 11.69 -22.69
C MET A 192 3.22 11.01 -23.10
N SER A 193 3.19 9.70 -23.32
CA SER A 193 4.36 8.92 -23.71
C SER A 193 4.80 9.18 -25.15
N GLU A 194 3.83 9.19 -26.09
CA GLU A 194 4.15 9.14 -27.51
C GLU A 194 3.94 10.47 -28.24
N TYR A 195 3.01 11.32 -27.81
CA TYR A 195 2.60 12.51 -28.56
C TYR A 195 2.94 13.84 -27.90
N ALA A 196 2.95 13.89 -26.59
CA ALA A 196 3.16 15.14 -25.85
C ALA A 196 4.58 15.68 -26.01
N SER A 197 4.70 17.01 -26.15
CA SER A 197 6.00 17.65 -26.06
C SER A 197 6.60 17.51 -24.66
N PRO A 198 7.94 17.53 -24.50
CA PRO A 198 8.59 17.43 -23.18
C PRO A 198 8.10 18.49 -22.16
N ARG A 199 7.76 19.70 -22.65
CA ARG A 199 7.23 20.77 -21.79
C ARG A 199 5.81 20.43 -21.31
N LEU A 200 4.93 19.96 -22.18
CA LEU A 200 3.57 19.59 -21.83
C LEU A 200 3.57 18.39 -20.89
N ARG A 201 4.37 17.36 -21.17
CA ARG A 201 4.52 16.19 -20.30
C ARG A 201 5.02 16.59 -18.90
N GLY A 202 5.99 17.50 -18.83
CA GLY A 202 6.55 18.00 -17.56
C GLY A 202 5.54 18.75 -16.68
N ILE A 203 4.41 19.21 -17.25
CA ILE A 203 3.32 19.85 -16.51
C ILE A 203 2.16 18.88 -16.28
N ALA A 204 1.74 18.18 -17.32
CA ALA A 204 0.56 17.32 -17.26
C ALA A 204 0.74 16.10 -16.34
N LYS A 205 1.90 15.43 -16.38
CA LYS A 205 2.17 14.27 -15.53
C LYS A 205 2.07 14.61 -14.05
N PRO A 206 2.74 15.64 -13.50
CA PRO A 206 2.57 16.04 -12.10
C PRO A 206 1.14 16.46 -11.75
N LEU A 207 0.42 17.13 -12.65
CA LEU A 207 -0.97 17.51 -12.40
C LEU A 207 -1.89 16.29 -12.24
N ILE A 208 -1.70 15.26 -13.07
CA ILE A 208 -2.43 14.00 -12.92
C ILE A 208 -2.04 13.30 -11.61
N GLU A 209 -0.74 13.28 -11.27
CA GLU A 209 -0.24 12.66 -10.04
C GLU A 209 -0.74 13.35 -8.76
N VAL A 210 -0.99 14.66 -8.78
CA VAL A 210 -1.60 15.39 -7.64
C VAL A 210 -2.97 14.81 -7.27
N LEU A 211 -3.77 14.35 -8.24
CA LEU A 211 -5.05 13.69 -7.95
C LEU A 211 -4.87 12.42 -7.10
N ALA A 212 -3.78 11.67 -7.30
CA ALA A 212 -3.49 10.48 -6.49
C ALA A 212 -3.12 10.82 -5.04
N GLY A 213 -2.69 12.05 -4.77
CA GLY A 213 -2.35 12.54 -3.43
C GLY A 213 -3.55 12.99 -2.59
N ILE A 214 -4.73 13.13 -3.18
CA ILE A 214 -5.93 13.53 -2.47
C ILE A 214 -6.43 12.37 -1.58
N PRO A 215 -6.66 12.59 -0.26
CA PRO A 215 -7.22 11.56 0.62
C PRO A 215 -8.56 11.03 0.10
N THR A 216 -8.75 9.69 0.14
CA THR A 216 -9.96 9.05 -0.43
C THR A 216 -11.27 9.52 0.21
N ILE A 217 -11.22 9.94 1.49
CA ILE A 217 -12.38 10.54 2.17
C ILE A 217 -12.86 11.83 1.50
N VAL A 218 -11.95 12.64 0.93
CA VAL A 218 -12.29 13.87 0.22
C VAL A 218 -13.04 13.53 -1.07
N TYR A 219 -12.61 12.50 -1.79
CA TYR A 219 -13.35 11.97 -2.93
C TYR A 219 -14.74 11.46 -2.52
N GLY A 220 -14.84 10.79 -1.35
CA GLY A 220 -16.11 10.34 -0.80
C GLY A 220 -17.06 11.48 -0.47
N LEU A 221 -16.55 12.58 0.10
CA LEU A 221 -17.35 13.81 0.35
C LEU A 221 -17.78 14.46 -0.97
N PHE A 222 -16.90 14.52 -1.96
CA PHE A 222 -17.24 15.02 -3.29
C PHE A 222 -18.32 14.16 -3.97
N ALA A 223 -18.24 12.83 -3.82
CA ALA A 223 -19.29 11.92 -4.25
C ALA A 223 -20.64 12.24 -3.61
N LEU A 224 -20.66 12.40 -2.28
CA LEU A 224 -21.88 12.61 -1.50
C LEU A 224 -22.53 13.98 -1.77
N VAL A 225 -21.70 15.04 -1.78
CA VAL A 225 -22.21 16.44 -1.78
C VAL A 225 -22.42 16.99 -3.19
N THR A 226 -21.61 16.52 -4.16
CA THR A 226 -21.61 17.12 -5.51
C THR A 226 -22.10 16.14 -6.57
N VAL A 227 -21.41 15.00 -6.74
CA VAL A 227 -21.68 14.07 -7.85
C VAL A 227 -23.00 13.35 -7.64
N GLY A 228 -23.30 12.90 -6.44
CA GLY A 228 -24.54 12.20 -6.11
C GLY A 228 -25.80 13.02 -6.39
N PRO A 229 -25.93 14.23 -5.81
CA PRO A 229 -27.05 15.13 -6.16
C PRO A 229 -27.14 15.44 -7.64
N ALA A 230 -26.01 15.71 -8.30
CA ALA A 230 -26.01 15.99 -9.75
C ALA A 230 -26.51 14.79 -10.57
N LEU A 231 -26.04 13.58 -10.27
CA LEU A 231 -26.51 12.37 -10.95
C LEU A 231 -27.97 12.07 -10.67
N ARG A 232 -28.43 12.29 -9.43
CA ARG A 232 -29.85 12.15 -9.06
C ARG A 232 -30.72 13.10 -9.86
N ASP A 233 -30.41 14.41 -9.83
CA ASP A 233 -31.28 15.47 -10.34
C ASP A 233 -31.30 15.54 -11.86
N TYR A 234 -30.16 15.30 -12.52
CA TYR A 234 -30.05 15.40 -13.97
C TYR A 234 -30.23 14.08 -14.72
N PHE A 235 -30.07 12.91 -14.05
CA PHE A 235 -30.13 11.61 -14.73
C PHE A 235 -31.12 10.64 -14.06
N ALA A 236 -30.98 10.35 -12.76
CA ALA A 236 -31.77 9.30 -12.14
C ALA A 236 -33.27 9.65 -12.04
N GLN A 237 -33.59 10.84 -11.54
CA GLN A 237 -34.99 11.28 -11.39
C GLN A 237 -35.69 11.49 -12.73
N PRO A 238 -35.11 12.20 -13.73
CA PRO A 238 -35.79 12.38 -15.02
C PRO A 238 -36.03 11.07 -15.77
N LEU A 239 -35.16 10.06 -15.56
CA LEU A 239 -35.30 8.74 -16.20
C LEU A 239 -36.12 7.75 -15.36
N GLY A 240 -36.59 8.16 -14.17
CA GLY A 240 -37.35 7.28 -13.27
C GLY A 240 -36.54 6.10 -12.69
N LEU A 241 -35.19 6.23 -12.65
CA LEU A 241 -34.28 5.18 -12.24
C LEU A 241 -33.94 5.20 -10.74
N GLY A 242 -34.30 6.27 -10.02
CA GLY A 242 -34.07 6.38 -8.59
C GLY A 242 -34.12 7.80 -8.06
N SER A 243 -34.22 7.94 -6.74
CA SER A 243 -34.31 9.24 -6.05
C SER A 243 -33.14 9.48 -5.07
N SER A 244 -32.21 8.53 -4.93
CA SER A 244 -31.08 8.62 -4.01
C SER A 244 -29.86 9.26 -4.70
N GLY A 245 -29.18 10.19 -3.99
CA GLY A 245 -27.89 10.69 -4.41
C GLY A 245 -26.75 9.66 -4.17
N SER A 246 -26.91 8.78 -3.17
CA SER A 246 -25.97 7.69 -2.93
C SER A 246 -26.34 6.50 -3.81
N SER A 247 -25.44 6.11 -4.71
CA SER A 247 -25.68 5.03 -5.67
C SER A 247 -24.37 4.38 -6.14
N VAL A 248 -24.51 3.20 -6.73
CA VAL A 248 -23.37 2.48 -7.38
C VAL A 248 -22.69 3.37 -8.42
N MET A 249 -23.48 4.08 -9.25
CA MET A 249 -22.97 5.00 -10.27
C MET A 249 -22.17 6.15 -9.64
N THR A 250 -22.68 6.76 -8.58
CA THR A 250 -21.98 7.86 -7.88
C THR A 250 -20.63 7.43 -7.36
N ALA A 251 -20.58 6.33 -6.62
CA ALA A 251 -19.33 5.81 -6.07
C ALA A 251 -18.38 5.33 -7.18
N GLY A 252 -18.91 4.61 -8.18
CA GLY A 252 -18.12 4.08 -9.30
C GLY A 252 -17.47 5.17 -10.15
N LEU A 253 -18.20 6.25 -10.48
CA LEU A 253 -17.64 7.38 -11.23
C LEU A 253 -16.53 8.09 -10.45
N VAL A 254 -16.76 8.44 -9.20
CA VAL A 254 -15.77 9.15 -8.39
C VAL A 254 -14.55 8.27 -8.11
N MET A 255 -14.75 6.98 -7.85
CA MET A 255 -13.65 6.03 -7.72
C MET A 255 -12.89 5.87 -9.05
N GLY A 256 -13.61 5.91 -10.19
CA GLY A 256 -12.98 5.93 -11.51
C GLY A 256 -12.05 7.13 -11.69
N ILE A 257 -12.49 8.33 -11.31
CA ILE A 257 -11.66 9.55 -11.37
C ILE A 257 -10.40 9.38 -10.49
N MET A 258 -10.53 8.84 -9.28
CA MET A 258 -9.40 8.56 -8.39
C MET A 258 -8.41 7.55 -8.99
N LEU A 259 -8.87 6.59 -9.77
CA LEU A 259 -8.02 5.56 -10.37
C LEU A 259 -7.32 6.03 -11.66
N ILE A 260 -7.77 7.09 -12.32
CA ILE A 260 -7.14 7.61 -13.54
C ILE A 260 -5.63 7.84 -13.38
N PRO A 261 -5.13 8.54 -12.35
CA PRO A 261 -3.69 8.74 -12.16
C PRO A 261 -2.92 7.42 -12.04
N PHE A 262 -3.49 6.46 -11.35
CA PHE A 262 -2.86 5.17 -11.11
C PHE A 262 -2.73 4.37 -12.42
N VAL A 263 -3.81 4.27 -13.21
CA VAL A 263 -3.78 3.60 -14.51
C VAL A 263 -2.87 4.34 -15.48
N SER A 264 -2.93 5.67 -15.50
CA SER A 264 -2.13 6.50 -16.42
C SER A 264 -0.64 6.41 -16.11
N SER A 265 -0.23 6.52 -14.83
CA SER A 265 1.18 6.50 -14.45
C SER A 265 1.82 5.14 -14.72
N LEU A 266 1.16 4.05 -14.30
CA LEU A 266 1.67 2.70 -14.55
C LEU A 266 1.75 2.38 -16.06
N SER A 267 0.73 2.76 -16.81
CA SER A 267 0.73 2.54 -18.27
C SER A 267 1.79 3.39 -18.99
N ASP A 268 2.01 4.64 -18.57
CA ASP A 268 3.07 5.51 -19.10
C ASP A 268 4.45 4.89 -18.87
N ASP A 269 4.71 4.39 -17.68
CA ASP A 269 5.99 3.76 -17.35
C ASP A 269 6.25 2.49 -18.19
N ILE A 270 5.21 1.68 -18.41
CA ILE A 270 5.28 0.46 -19.23
C ILE A 270 5.49 0.80 -20.71
N ILE A 271 4.75 1.78 -21.25
CA ILE A 271 4.90 2.22 -22.63
C ILE A 271 6.31 2.77 -22.87
N ASN A 272 6.85 3.56 -21.93
CA ASN A 272 8.22 4.08 -22.03
C ASN A 272 9.29 2.99 -21.91
N ALA A 273 9.02 1.87 -21.25
CA ALA A 273 9.95 0.75 -21.13
C ALA A 273 10.12 -0.04 -22.43
N VAL A 274 9.24 0.13 -23.42
CA VAL A 274 9.39 -0.49 -24.75
C VAL A 274 10.66 0.05 -25.43
N PRO A 275 11.57 -0.81 -25.95
CA PRO A 275 12.82 -0.38 -26.56
C PRO A 275 12.63 0.62 -27.72
N GLN A 276 13.47 1.66 -27.75
CA GLN A 276 13.41 2.67 -28.82
C GLN A 276 13.70 2.08 -30.20
N SER A 277 14.54 1.03 -30.27
CA SER A 277 14.87 0.32 -31.52
C SER A 277 13.65 -0.23 -32.25
N LEU A 278 12.60 -0.66 -31.50
CA LEU A 278 11.35 -1.13 -32.12
C LEU A 278 10.60 0.02 -32.79
N ARG A 279 10.59 1.20 -32.17
CA ARG A 279 9.98 2.41 -32.74
C ARG A 279 10.71 2.87 -33.98
N ASP A 280 12.05 2.96 -33.88
CA ASP A 280 12.89 3.42 -35.01
C ASP A 280 12.84 2.42 -36.17
N GLY A 281 12.81 1.11 -35.89
CA GLY A 281 12.64 0.09 -36.93
C GLY A 281 11.32 0.21 -37.68
N ALA A 282 10.20 0.41 -36.98
CA ALA A 282 8.89 0.60 -37.59
C ALA A 282 8.84 1.89 -38.45
N LEU A 283 9.35 3.00 -37.94
CA LEU A 283 9.43 4.26 -38.68
C LEU A 283 10.36 4.13 -39.90
N GLY A 284 11.49 3.41 -39.76
CA GLY A 284 12.41 3.14 -40.85
C GLY A 284 11.80 2.30 -42.00
N LEU A 285 10.81 1.45 -41.66
CA LEU A 285 10.01 0.71 -42.64
C LEU A 285 8.85 1.53 -43.25
N GLY A 286 8.74 2.81 -42.90
CA GLY A 286 7.74 3.72 -43.47
C GLY A 286 6.41 3.79 -42.75
N SER A 287 6.32 3.20 -41.53
CA SER A 287 5.12 3.31 -40.70
C SER A 287 4.95 4.75 -40.20
N THR A 288 3.70 5.22 -40.17
CA THR A 288 3.37 6.48 -39.48
C THR A 288 3.49 6.34 -37.96
N LYS A 289 3.60 7.45 -37.24
CA LYS A 289 3.66 7.45 -35.80
C LYS A 289 2.48 6.72 -35.13
N SER A 290 1.27 6.92 -35.66
CA SER A 290 0.06 6.24 -35.16
C SER A 290 0.09 4.73 -35.40
N GLU A 291 0.56 4.30 -36.58
CA GLU A 291 0.72 2.88 -36.90
C GLU A 291 1.79 2.23 -36.04
N THR A 292 2.92 2.90 -35.78
CA THR A 292 3.98 2.45 -34.87
C THR A 292 3.42 2.25 -33.45
N VAL A 293 2.67 3.21 -32.95
CA VAL A 293 2.06 3.10 -31.61
C VAL A 293 1.09 1.92 -31.55
N ARG A 294 0.17 1.83 -32.53
CA ARG A 294 -0.89 0.82 -32.54
C ARG A 294 -0.38 -0.59 -32.79
N ASN A 295 0.57 -0.77 -33.71
CA ASN A 295 0.96 -2.08 -34.22
C ASN A 295 2.25 -2.62 -33.59
N VAL A 296 3.06 -1.75 -32.95
CA VAL A 296 4.34 -2.13 -32.35
C VAL A 296 4.39 -1.84 -30.86
N VAL A 297 4.19 -0.57 -30.48
CA VAL A 297 4.37 -0.15 -29.06
C VAL A 297 3.29 -0.74 -28.15
N LEU A 298 2.02 -0.57 -28.53
CA LEU A 298 0.91 -1.09 -27.68
C LEU A 298 0.90 -2.61 -27.55
N PRO A 299 1.09 -3.41 -28.62
CA PRO A 299 1.19 -4.86 -28.47
C PRO A 299 2.37 -5.28 -27.58
N ALA A 300 3.52 -4.64 -27.71
CA ALA A 300 4.69 -4.91 -26.87
C ALA A 300 4.45 -4.52 -25.39
N ALA A 301 3.74 -3.42 -25.14
CA ALA A 301 3.38 -2.93 -23.80
C ALA A 301 2.17 -3.66 -23.20
N LEU A 302 1.35 -4.34 -23.99
CA LEU A 302 0.04 -4.89 -23.59
C LEU A 302 0.11 -5.77 -22.34
N PRO A 303 1.07 -6.70 -22.18
CA PRO A 303 1.13 -7.53 -20.97
C PRO A 303 1.31 -6.70 -19.69
N GLY A 304 2.15 -5.68 -19.74
CA GLY A 304 2.35 -4.77 -18.62
C GLY A 304 1.12 -3.91 -18.34
N ILE A 305 0.46 -3.38 -19.39
CA ILE A 305 -0.78 -2.61 -19.27
C ILE A 305 -1.88 -3.45 -18.63
N VAL A 306 -2.05 -4.72 -19.02
CA VAL A 306 -3.00 -5.64 -18.39
C VAL A 306 -2.65 -5.83 -16.91
N GLY A 307 -1.36 -5.97 -16.57
CA GLY A 307 -0.90 -6.02 -15.19
C GLY A 307 -1.28 -4.76 -14.40
N ALA A 308 -1.10 -3.57 -14.97
CA ALA A 308 -1.49 -2.30 -14.36
C ALA A 308 -3.01 -2.22 -14.12
N ILE A 309 -3.82 -2.69 -15.08
CA ILE A 309 -5.29 -2.75 -14.98
C ILE A 309 -5.72 -3.70 -13.84
N LEU A 310 -5.10 -4.88 -13.73
CA LEU A 310 -5.41 -5.83 -12.67
C LEU A 310 -5.02 -5.30 -11.28
N LEU A 311 -3.91 -4.57 -11.17
CA LEU A 311 -3.55 -3.86 -9.94
C LEU A 311 -4.54 -2.75 -9.59
N ALA A 312 -5.02 -1.99 -10.59
CA ALA A 312 -6.07 -1.00 -10.41
C ALA A 312 -7.40 -1.65 -9.96
N ALA A 313 -7.75 -2.81 -10.50
CA ALA A 313 -8.92 -3.59 -10.10
C ALA A 313 -8.81 -4.07 -8.64
N SER A 314 -7.64 -4.58 -8.24
CA SER A 314 -7.39 -4.98 -6.85
C SER A 314 -7.55 -3.79 -5.88
N ARG A 315 -7.07 -2.59 -6.27
CA ARG A 315 -7.24 -1.35 -5.51
C ARG A 315 -8.72 -0.92 -5.43
N ALA A 316 -9.46 -1.00 -6.54
CA ALA A 316 -10.87 -0.67 -6.59
C ALA A 316 -11.72 -1.55 -5.65
N ILE A 317 -11.46 -2.86 -5.66
CA ILE A 317 -12.15 -3.85 -4.81
C ILE A 317 -11.91 -3.58 -3.32
N GLY A 318 -10.73 -3.05 -2.96
CA GLY A 318 -10.36 -2.71 -1.58
C GLY A 318 -10.80 -1.32 -1.11
N GLU A 319 -11.41 -0.48 -1.98
CA GLU A 319 -11.77 0.88 -1.61
C GLU A 319 -12.95 0.91 -0.62
N THR A 320 -12.83 1.74 0.41
CA THR A 320 -13.79 1.80 1.51
C THR A 320 -14.45 3.17 1.62
N MET A 321 -13.65 4.25 1.67
CA MET A 321 -14.16 5.57 2.07
C MET A 321 -15.06 6.21 1.00
N ILE A 322 -14.72 6.07 -0.28
CA ILE A 322 -15.58 6.57 -1.37
C ILE A 322 -16.90 5.83 -1.38
N VAL A 323 -16.88 4.53 -1.12
CA VAL A 323 -18.06 3.68 -1.15
C VAL A 323 -18.96 3.94 0.06
N VAL A 324 -18.39 4.08 1.27
CA VAL A 324 -19.17 4.40 2.48
C VAL A 324 -20.01 5.66 2.29
N LEU A 325 -19.44 6.69 1.66
CA LEU A 325 -20.10 7.99 1.51
C LEU A 325 -20.93 8.07 0.21
N GLY A 326 -20.46 7.46 -0.88
CA GLY A 326 -21.03 7.65 -2.20
C GLY A 326 -22.01 6.57 -2.67
N ALA A 327 -21.89 5.31 -2.19
CA ALA A 327 -22.70 4.20 -2.67
C ALA A 327 -23.91 3.86 -1.80
N GLY A 328 -23.87 4.24 -0.50
CA GLY A 328 -24.90 3.89 0.47
C GLY A 328 -24.63 2.58 1.21
N ALA A 329 -25.59 2.15 2.06
CA ALA A 329 -25.41 1.04 3.00
C ALA A 329 -26.29 -0.19 2.72
N ALA A 330 -27.07 -0.20 1.63
CA ALA A 330 -28.03 -1.25 1.33
C ALA A 330 -27.34 -2.51 0.78
N ALA A 331 -27.51 -3.63 1.47
CA ALA A 331 -27.02 -4.94 1.00
C ALA A 331 -28.07 -5.59 0.11
N ARG A 332 -28.03 -5.34 -1.18
CA ARG A 332 -28.94 -5.90 -2.18
C ARG A 332 -28.23 -6.23 -3.49
N MET A 333 -28.84 -7.08 -4.27
CA MET A 333 -28.41 -7.42 -5.63
C MET A 333 -29.40 -6.79 -6.60
N ASP A 334 -29.00 -5.71 -7.25
CA ASP A 334 -29.76 -5.01 -8.26
C ASP A 334 -28.86 -4.69 -9.46
N LEU A 335 -29.44 -4.57 -10.63
CA LEU A 335 -28.75 -4.15 -11.86
C LEU A 335 -28.86 -2.64 -12.11
N ASN A 336 -29.76 -1.96 -11.40
CA ASN A 336 -29.90 -0.52 -11.53
C ASN A 336 -28.71 0.23 -10.91
N PRO A 337 -27.87 0.91 -11.68
CA PRO A 337 -26.69 1.59 -11.17
C PRO A 337 -27.00 2.83 -10.32
N PHE A 338 -28.22 3.36 -10.38
CA PHE A 338 -28.67 4.51 -9.58
C PHE A 338 -29.26 4.11 -8.23
N GLU A 339 -29.28 2.83 -7.92
CA GLU A 339 -29.66 2.33 -6.61
C GLU A 339 -28.46 2.25 -5.66
N ALA A 340 -28.76 2.39 -4.36
CA ALA A 340 -27.76 2.30 -3.31
C ALA A 340 -27.36 0.84 -3.06
N MET A 341 -26.05 0.54 -3.07
CA MET A 341 -25.51 -0.76 -2.72
C MET A 341 -24.26 -0.61 -1.86
N THR A 342 -24.00 -1.61 -1.01
CA THR A 342 -22.84 -1.63 -0.14
C THR A 342 -21.80 -2.65 -0.61
N THR A 343 -20.57 -2.56 -0.08
CA THR A 343 -19.46 -3.47 -0.40
C THR A 343 -19.02 -4.26 0.82
N ILE A 344 -18.18 -5.27 0.57
CA ILE A 344 -17.52 -6.07 1.60
C ILE A 344 -16.75 -5.16 2.55
N THR A 345 -15.93 -4.24 2.05
CA THR A 345 -15.09 -3.33 2.85
C THR A 345 -15.90 -2.45 3.79
N VAL A 346 -17.01 -1.90 3.31
CA VAL A 346 -17.95 -1.09 4.11
C VAL A 346 -18.52 -1.91 5.27
N LYS A 347 -18.91 -3.15 5.00
CA LYS A 347 -19.49 -4.02 6.05
C LYS A 347 -18.46 -4.49 7.05
N ILE A 348 -17.20 -4.75 6.65
CA ILE A 348 -16.11 -5.02 7.60
C ILE A 348 -15.99 -3.87 8.61
N VAL A 349 -15.90 -2.62 8.14
CA VAL A 349 -15.82 -1.46 9.02
C VAL A 349 -17.07 -1.35 9.90
N SER A 350 -18.25 -1.48 9.34
CA SER A 350 -19.51 -1.36 10.06
C SER A 350 -19.64 -2.41 11.19
N GLN A 351 -19.22 -3.65 10.96
CA GLN A 351 -19.32 -4.70 11.98
C GLN A 351 -18.28 -4.53 13.10
N LEU A 352 -17.07 -4.02 12.78
CA LEU A 352 -16.02 -3.80 13.77
C LEU A 352 -16.23 -2.52 14.60
N THR A 353 -17.04 -1.57 14.12
CA THR A 353 -17.30 -0.31 14.82
C THR A 353 -18.66 -0.27 15.51
N GLY A 354 -19.52 -1.28 15.32
CA GLY A 354 -20.92 -1.27 15.74
C GLY A 354 -21.17 -1.80 17.15
N ASP A 355 -20.48 -2.84 17.61
CA ASP A 355 -20.66 -3.47 18.91
C ASP A 355 -19.34 -3.85 19.55
N THR A 356 -19.34 -3.98 20.88
CA THR A 356 -18.18 -4.36 21.69
C THR A 356 -18.08 -5.86 21.96
N ASP A 357 -19.05 -6.67 21.56
CA ASP A 357 -19.00 -8.12 21.68
C ASP A 357 -18.21 -8.75 20.52
N PHE A 358 -16.91 -8.91 20.74
CA PHE A 358 -15.99 -9.50 19.77
C PHE A 358 -16.15 -11.02 19.58
N ALA A 359 -16.97 -11.69 20.41
CA ALA A 359 -17.21 -13.13 20.31
C ALA A 359 -18.48 -13.48 19.51
N ALA A 360 -19.35 -12.50 19.25
CA ALA A 360 -20.57 -12.67 18.49
C ALA A 360 -20.29 -12.97 17.00
N PRO A 361 -21.09 -13.84 16.35
CA PRO A 361 -20.92 -14.14 14.93
C PRO A 361 -21.07 -12.91 14.03
N GLU A 362 -21.85 -11.92 14.45
CA GLU A 362 -22.02 -10.62 13.77
C GLU A 362 -20.72 -9.80 13.72
N THR A 363 -19.86 -9.92 14.70
CA THR A 363 -18.54 -9.26 14.71
C THR A 363 -17.49 -10.14 14.05
N LEU A 364 -17.49 -11.45 14.33
CA LEU A 364 -16.55 -12.40 13.75
C LEU A 364 -16.68 -12.51 12.23
N VAL A 365 -17.87 -12.25 11.66
CA VAL A 365 -18.08 -12.24 10.20
C VAL A 365 -17.17 -11.24 9.49
N ALA A 366 -16.73 -10.16 10.14
CA ALA A 366 -15.81 -9.21 9.55
C ALA A 366 -14.46 -9.87 9.15
N PHE A 367 -13.99 -10.83 9.95
CA PHE A 367 -12.77 -11.60 9.62
C PHE A 367 -13.00 -12.55 8.44
N ALA A 368 -14.16 -13.20 8.37
CA ALA A 368 -14.54 -14.05 7.23
C ALA A 368 -14.68 -13.24 5.93
N LEU A 369 -15.29 -12.05 5.99
CA LEU A 369 -15.36 -11.09 4.89
C LEU A 369 -13.96 -10.62 4.46
N GLY A 370 -13.13 -10.26 5.43
CA GLY A 370 -11.75 -9.83 5.19
C GLY A 370 -10.90 -10.93 4.54
N LEU A 371 -10.99 -12.17 5.04
CA LEU A 371 -10.29 -13.32 4.47
C LEU A 371 -10.75 -13.60 3.04
N THR A 372 -12.06 -13.55 2.78
CA THR A 372 -12.63 -13.77 1.44
C THR A 372 -12.12 -12.70 0.47
N LEU A 373 -12.14 -11.43 0.88
CA LEU A 373 -11.62 -10.31 0.08
C LEU A 373 -10.12 -10.45 -0.18
N PHE A 374 -9.35 -10.85 0.84
CA PHE A 374 -7.91 -11.12 0.71
C PHE A 374 -7.65 -12.22 -0.32
N VAL A 375 -8.37 -13.33 -0.29
CA VAL A 375 -8.22 -14.43 -1.27
C VAL A 375 -8.54 -13.95 -2.69
N ILE A 376 -9.60 -13.16 -2.87
CA ILE A 376 -9.98 -12.61 -4.18
C ILE A 376 -8.89 -11.67 -4.72
N THR A 377 -8.43 -10.72 -3.90
CA THR A 377 -7.42 -9.74 -4.31
C THR A 377 -6.05 -10.38 -4.52
N LEU A 378 -5.67 -11.35 -3.69
CA LEU A 378 -4.46 -12.15 -3.87
C LEU A 378 -4.53 -12.94 -5.19
N GLY A 379 -5.67 -13.57 -5.48
CA GLY A 379 -5.89 -14.27 -6.74
C GLY A 379 -5.71 -13.35 -7.95
N LEU A 380 -6.31 -12.17 -7.93
CA LEU A 380 -6.13 -11.15 -8.99
C LEU A 380 -4.66 -10.74 -9.14
N ASN A 381 -3.95 -10.50 -8.05
CA ASN A 381 -2.54 -10.11 -8.08
C ASN A 381 -1.64 -11.25 -8.62
N VAL A 382 -1.93 -12.51 -8.25
CA VAL A 382 -1.21 -13.68 -8.79
C VAL A 382 -1.45 -13.81 -10.29
N VAL A 383 -2.70 -13.64 -10.75
CA VAL A 383 -3.03 -13.63 -12.18
C VAL A 383 -2.31 -12.51 -12.91
N ALA A 384 -2.27 -11.29 -12.33
CA ALA A 384 -1.54 -10.16 -12.89
C ALA A 384 -0.05 -10.49 -13.07
N LEU A 385 0.60 -11.02 -12.04
CA LEU A 385 2.01 -11.42 -12.08
C LEU A 385 2.26 -12.53 -13.11
N TYR A 386 1.37 -13.50 -13.21
CA TYR A 386 1.47 -14.58 -14.18
C TYR A 386 1.37 -14.05 -15.62
N VAL A 387 0.41 -13.18 -15.90
CA VAL A 387 0.23 -12.55 -17.23
C VAL A 387 1.48 -11.74 -17.58
N VAL A 388 1.94 -10.87 -16.69
CA VAL A 388 3.14 -10.04 -16.92
C VAL A 388 4.36 -10.91 -17.21
N ARG A 389 4.62 -11.95 -16.43
CA ARG A 389 5.78 -12.84 -16.63
C ARG A 389 5.70 -13.60 -17.93
N LYS A 390 4.58 -14.27 -18.21
CA LYS A 390 4.42 -15.11 -19.41
C LYS A 390 4.62 -14.35 -20.73
N TYR A 391 4.18 -13.10 -20.79
CA TYR A 391 4.26 -12.31 -22.02
C TYR A 391 5.50 -11.42 -22.09
N ARG A 392 6.18 -11.14 -20.97
CA ARG A 392 7.45 -10.43 -20.98
C ARG A 392 8.55 -11.24 -21.68
N GLU A 393 8.62 -12.55 -21.42
CA GLU A 393 9.60 -13.46 -22.02
C GLU A 393 9.48 -13.61 -23.55
N GLN A 394 8.40 -13.13 -24.17
CA GLN A 394 8.22 -13.19 -25.62
C GLN A 394 8.87 -11.99 -26.35
N TYR A 395 9.31 -10.97 -25.65
CA TYR A 395 9.89 -9.75 -26.21
C TYR A 395 11.33 -9.46 -25.75
N GLU A 396 11.89 -10.30 -24.87
CA GLU A 396 13.32 -10.39 -24.58
C GLU A 396 13.98 -11.46 -25.48
#